data_0b0cd9957aaf0b87fc352773a1e43208
#
_entry.id   0b0cd9957aaf0b87fc352773a1e43208
#
_cell.length_a   1.000
_cell.length_b   1.000
_cell.length_c   1.000
_cell.angle_alpha   90.00
_cell.angle_beta   90.00
_cell.angle_gamma   90.00
#
_symmetry.space_group_name_H-M   'P 1'
#
loop_
_entity.id
_entity.type
_entity.pdbx_description
1 polymer ?
#
loop_
_entity_poly.entity_id
_entity_poly.type
_entity_poly.pdbx_seq_one_letter_code
_entity_poly.pdbx_strand_id
1 'polypeptide(L)'
;MKAAGAALYGPRLRTFSPPLPRVRFVKIVRSSDFGPRGSVLKAIPAKYNPAHHAFAVFTACAALVVITAGALVTSNDAGLSVPDWPTSFGYLVKVPHFVGGVRYEWSHRMVAGTLVTLTLAIALWTLLVEKRRWLRWLAVGAFLTVIAQATLGGLTVLLFQPPWISTAHATVAQTFFCIAVSIALFTGRKWVEEQPRVEFDTRRPALFTLTLLSIFVLYVQLILGGMFRHHGMSWWPHVLNAVIVAFVLAWTAIRAISVYSNIDAVRQPAIVMLSLLITQLCLGFAAFLTRVAWGRSAVQPELPMVVSTVMHVAVGAMLLATTVVLAIQVWRHVPVAFEERVPQAERGVSAA
;
A
#
# COMPACT_ATOMS: atom_id res chain seq x y z
N MET A 1 -93.01 -13.25 -3.37
CA MET A 1 -92.75 -13.57 -1.92
C MET A 1 -91.24 -13.33 -1.70
N LYS A 2 -90.93 -12.59 -0.67
CA LYS A 2 -89.62 -12.08 -0.28
C LYS A 2 -88.68 -13.19 0.20
N ALA A 3 -87.41 -13.19 -0.16
CA ALA A 3 -86.39 -13.90 0.60
C ALA A 3 -85.15 -12.97 0.72
N ALA A 4 -84.78 -12.74 1.97
CA ALA A 4 -83.71 -11.82 2.39
C ALA A 4 -82.32 -12.39 2.19
N GLY A 5 -81.42 -11.60 1.69
CA GLY A 5 -79.98 -11.91 1.63
C GLY A 5 -79.26 -11.47 2.90
N ALA A 6 -78.51 -12.42 3.53
CA ALA A 6 -77.62 -12.17 4.64
C ALA A 6 -76.25 -11.76 4.15
N ALA A 7 -75.79 -10.57 4.51
CA ALA A 7 -74.43 -10.09 4.26
C ALA A 7 -73.49 -10.60 5.33
N LEU A 8 -72.48 -11.44 4.96
CA LEU A 8 -71.39 -11.86 5.81
C LEU A 8 -70.28 -10.78 5.82
N TYR A 9 -70.13 -10.14 6.96
CA TYR A 9 -68.96 -9.27 7.27
C TYR A 9 -67.75 -10.10 7.66
N GLY A 10 -66.74 -10.20 6.77
CA GLY A 10 -65.45 -10.76 7.11
C GLY A 10 -64.53 -9.70 7.75
N PRO A 11 -63.68 -10.03 8.74
CA PRO A 11 -62.78 -9.06 9.35
C PRO A 11 -61.67 -8.63 8.41
N ARG A 12 -61.53 -7.30 8.18
CA ARG A 12 -60.39 -6.72 7.44
C ARG A 12 -59.13 -6.90 8.27
N LEU A 13 -58.20 -7.75 7.80
CA LEU A 13 -56.82 -7.80 8.30
C LEU A 13 -56.13 -6.48 7.97
N ARG A 14 -55.84 -5.65 8.98
CA ARG A 14 -54.95 -4.48 8.87
C ARG A 14 -53.52 -5.02 8.72
N THR A 15 -52.97 -4.89 7.54
CA THR A 15 -51.52 -5.09 7.31
C THR A 15 -50.75 -3.99 8.03
N PHE A 16 -50.08 -4.35 9.10
CA PHE A 16 -49.22 -3.48 9.86
C PHE A 16 -47.87 -3.44 9.11
N SER A 17 -47.64 -2.42 8.27
CA SER A 17 -46.34 -2.14 7.70
C SER A 17 -45.56 -1.29 8.72
N PRO A 18 -44.42 -1.77 9.25
CA PRO A 18 -43.61 -0.94 10.12
C PRO A 18 -43.05 0.27 9.32
N PRO A 19 -43.03 1.49 9.90
CA PRO A 19 -42.46 2.64 9.24
C PRO A 19 -40.96 2.43 9.01
N LEU A 20 -40.52 2.65 7.78
CA LEU A 20 -39.10 2.64 7.42
C LEU A 20 -38.35 3.65 8.30
N PRO A 21 -37.16 3.32 8.82
CA PRO A 21 -36.37 4.24 9.62
C PRO A 21 -36.03 5.48 8.77
N ARG A 22 -36.42 6.67 9.24
CA ARG A 22 -36.02 7.95 8.61
C ARG A 22 -34.52 8.11 8.76
N VAL A 23 -33.77 7.89 7.67
CA VAL A 23 -32.35 8.23 7.59
C VAL A 23 -32.26 9.77 7.63
N ARG A 24 -31.91 10.34 8.78
CA ARG A 24 -31.47 11.73 8.86
C ARG A 24 -30.07 11.83 8.29
N PHE A 25 -29.89 12.67 7.29
CA PHE A 25 -28.59 12.96 6.69
C PHE A 25 -27.61 13.45 7.75
N VAL A 26 -26.55 12.69 7.94
CA VAL A 26 -25.43 13.00 8.81
C VAL A 26 -24.67 14.19 8.23
N LYS A 27 -24.35 15.16 9.10
CA LYS A 27 -23.48 16.29 8.78
C LYS A 27 -22.15 15.75 8.25
N ILE A 28 -21.86 16.02 6.99
CA ILE A 28 -20.59 15.60 6.36
C ILE A 28 -19.48 16.32 7.12
N VAL A 29 -18.67 15.58 7.88
CA VAL A 29 -17.38 16.07 8.35
C VAL A 29 -16.50 16.18 7.11
N ARG A 30 -16.41 17.37 6.55
CA ARG A 30 -15.50 17.67 5.45
C ARG A 30 -14.07 17.64 5.97
N SER A 31 -13.13 17.25 5.15
CA SER A 31 -11.70 17.33 5.45
C SER A 31 -11.21 18.73 5.88
N SER A 32 -12.07 19.74 5.77
CA SER A 32 -11.90 21.10 6.31
C SER A 32 -12.10 21.22 7.82
N ASP A 33 -12.70 20.23 8.50
CA ASP A 33 -13.08 20.33 9.92
C ASP A 33 -11.92 19.94 10.88
N PHE A 34 -10.78 19.54 10.35
CA PHE A 34 -9.54 19.28 11.10
C PHE A 34 -8.56 20.48 11.14
N GLY A 35 -9.05 21.70 10.89
CA GLY A 35 -8.27 22.93 11.05
C GLY A 35 -8.68 23.71 12.31
N PRO A 36 -7.81 24.55 12.90
CA PRO A 36 -8.15 25.40 14.05
C PRO A 36 -9.30 26.33 13.68
N ARG A 37 -10.26 26.46 14.60
CA ARG A 37 -11.47 27.26 14.47
C ARG A 37 -11.17 28.67 13.94
N GLY A 38 -11.78 29.03 12.81
CA GLY A 38 -12.03 30.45 12.54
C GLY A 38 -11.36 31.11 11.34
N SER A 39 -11.02 30.39 10.26
CA SER A 39 -10.90 31.06 8.95
C SER A 39 -11.32 30.10 7.82
N VAL A 40 -12.38 30.47 7.11
CA VAL A 40 -12.67 29.93 5.78
C VAL A 40 -11.63 30.53 4.84
N LEU A 41 -10.37 30.10 4.99
CA LEU A 41 -9.39 30.27 3.94
C LEU A 41 -9.90 29.42 2.78
N LYS A 42 -10.43 30.05 1.74
CA LYS A 42 -10.70 29.42 0.44
C LYS A 42 -9.43 28.65 0.08
N ALA A 43 -9.45 27.34 0.20
CA ALA A 43 -8.34 26.50 -0.20
C ALA A 43 -8.08 26.83 -1.67
N ILE A 44 -6.93 27.44 -1.96
CA ILE A 44 -6.57 27.74 -3.34
C ILE A 44 -6.50 26.39 -4.04
N PRO A 45 -7.32 26.14 -5.08
CA PRO A 45 -7.35 24.84 -5.71
C PRO A 45 -5.94 24.50 -6.23
N ALA A 46 -5.45 23.32 -5.91
CA ALA A 46 -4.19 22.81 -6.46
C ALA A 46 -4.38 22.71 -7.99
N LYS A 47 -3.43 23.21 -8.76
CA LYS A 47 -3.45 23.09 -10.22
C LYS A 47 -2.65 21.87 -10.63
N TYR A 48 -3.21 21.03 -11.50
CA TYR A 48 -2.49 19.92 -12.08
C TYR A 48 -1.24 20.38 -12.84
N ASN A 49 -0.11 19.77 -12.56
CA ASN A 49 1.16 20.00 -13.25
C ASN A 49 1.64 18.67 -13.87
N PRO A 50 1.51 18.49 -15.21
CA PRO A 50 1.83 17.23 -15.86
C PRO A 50 3.30 16.85 -15.76
N ALA A 51 4.22 17.81 -15.80
CA ALA A 51 5.66 17.55 -15.69
C ALA A 51 6.04 17.08 -14.27
N HIS A 52 5.49 17.74 -13.25
CA HIS A 52 5.69 17.34 -11.85
C HIS A 52 5.13 15.94 -11.58
N HIS A 53 3.93 15.62 -12.08
CA HIS A 53 3.34 14.29 -12.00
C HIS A 53 4.18 13.23 -12.73
N ALA A 54 4.59 13.49 -13.97
CA ALA A 54 5.42 12.57 -14.74
C ALA A 54 6.74 12.26 -14.02
N PHE A 55 7.38 13.27 -13.42
CA PHE A 55 8.60 13.09 -12.65
C PHE A 55 8.37 12.30 -11.35
N ALA A 56 7.23 12.48 -10.68
CA ALA A 56 6.86 11.68 -9.52
C ALA A 56 6.65 10.20 -9.90
N VAL A 57 5.97 9.93 -11.03
CA VAL A 57 5.82 8.56 -11.57
C VAL A 57 7.17 7.96 -11.91
N PHE A 58 8.04 8.71 -12.61
CA PHE A 58 9.38 8.26 -12.94
C PHE A 58 10.19 7.88 -11.69
N THR A 59 10.14 8.72 -10.64
CA THR A 59 10.81 8.44 -9.36
C THR A 59 10.26 7.17 -8.70
N ALA A 60 8.96 6.94 -8.75
CA ALA A 60 8.35 5.72 -8.23
C ALA A 60 8.80 4.48 -9.04
N CYS A 61 8.86 4.57 -10.37
CA CYS A 61 9.38 3.49 -11.22
C CYS A 61 10.87 3.21 -10.91
N ALA A 62 11.68 4.26 -10.75
CA ALA A 62 13.09 4.13 -10.37
C ALA A 62 13.24 3.41 -9.00
N ALA A 63 12.36 3.69 -8.03
CA ALA A 63 12.37 2.99 -6.75
C ALA A 63 12.13 1.47 -6.90
N LEU A 64 11.20 1.06 -7.76
CA LEU A 64 10.95 -0.36 -8.05
C LEU A 64 12.17 -1.02 -8.71
N VAL A 65 12.85 -0.31 -9.62
CA VAL A 65 14.10 -0.78 -10.24
C VAL A 65 15.19 -1.00 -9.18
N VAL A 66 15.33 -0.06 -8.22
CA VAL A 66 16.31 -0.20 -7.12
C VAL A 66 15.98 -1.38 -6.21
N ILE A 67 14.70 -1.59 -5.86
CA ILE A 67 14.25 -2.76 -5.10
C ILE A 67 14.61 -4.06 -5.84
N THR A 68 14.33 -4.12 -7.14
CA THR A 68 14.64 -5.28 -7.98
C THR A 68 16.14 -5.54 -8.06
N ALA A 69 16.95 -4.48 -8.22
CA ALA A 69 18.41 -4.58 -8.21
C ALA A 69 18.94 -5.07 -6.86
N GLY A 70 18.38 -4.59 -5.73
CA GLY A 70 18.72 -5.10 -4.39
C GLY A 70 18.34 -6.57 -4.19
N ALA A 71 17.19 -6.99 -4.74
CA ALA A 71 16.81 -8.40 -4.74
C ALA A 71 17.78 -9.28 -5.56
N LEU A 72 18.32 -8.76 -6.67
CA LEU A 72 19.38 -9.43 -7.45
C LEU A 72 20.65 -9.57 -6.64
N VAL A 73 21.09 -8.54 -5.90
CA VAL A 73 22.25 -8.62 -4.99
C VAL A 73 22.08 -9.79 -4.01
N THR A 74 20.94 -9.80 -3.30
CA THR A 74 20.69 -10.84 -2.29
C THR A 74 20.52 -12.22 -2.93
N SER A 75 19.89 -12.33 -4.11
CA SER A 75 19.66 -13.62 -4.77
C SER A 75 20.92 -14.23 -5.37
N ASN A 76 21.99 -13.44 -5.56
CA ASN A 76 23.28 -13.88 -6.03
C ASN A 76 24.34 -13.94 -4.89
N ASP A 77 23.90 -13.84 -3.62
CA ASP A 77 24.75 -13.79 -2.43
C ASP A 77 25.89 -12.76 -2.55
N ALA A 78 25.60 -11.63 -3.21
CA ALA A 78 26.57 -10.63 -3.63
C ALA A 78 26.68 -9.42 -2.66
N GLY A 79 26.00 -9.43 -1.52
CA GLY A 79 25.87 -8.24 -0.68
C GLY A 79 27.08 -7.86 0.17
N LEU A 80 28.20 -8.59 0.07
CA LEU A 80 29.52 -8.26 0.65
C LEU A 80 30.62 -8.28 -0.40
N SER A 81 30.28 -8.15 -1.68
CA SER A 81 31.24 -8.17 -2.77
C SER A 81 32.03 -6.85 -2.89
N VAL A 82 31.53 -5.76 -2.31
CA VAL A 82 32.16 -4.44 -2.19
C VAL A 82 32.32 -4.12 -0.71
N PRO A 83 33.56 -4.12 -0.17
CA PRO A 83 33.79 -4.17 1.28
C PRO A 83 33.59 -2.83 2.01
N ASP A 84 33.57 -1.72 1.31
CA ASP A 84 33.54 -0.38 1.87
C ASP A 84 32.20 0.36 1.59
N TRP A 85 31.89 1.34 2.41
CA TRP A 85 30.75 2.24 2.27
C TRP A 85 31.07 3.58 2.94
N PRO A 86 30.70 4.76 2.37
CA PRO A 86 29.88 4.99 1.17
C PRO A 86 30.59 4.81 -0.17
N THR A 87 31.88 4.59 -0.17
CA THR A 87 32.70 4.32 -1.33
C THR A 87 32.53 2.89 -1.86
N SER A 88 33.11 2.63 -3.03
CA SER A 88 33.28 1.31 -3.61
C SER A 88 34.74 1.16 -4.03
N PHE A 89 35.50 0.36 -3.28
CA PHE A 89 36.95 0.24 -3.44
C PHE A 89 37.69 1.60 -3.35
N GLY A 90 37.26 2.45 -2.39
CA GLY A 90 37.81 3.77 -2.15
C GLY A 90 37.31 4.89 -3.09
N TYR A 91 36.43 4.59 -4.05
CA TYR A 91 35.90 5.55 -5.02
C TYR A 91 34.36 5.66 -4.95
N LEU A 92 33.80 6.84 -5.25
CA LEU A 92 32.34 7.04 -5.27
C LEU A 92 31.70 6.52 -6.57
N VAL A 93 32.33 6.71 -7.73
CA VAL A 93 31.72 6.42 -9.04
C VAL A 93 32.62 5.66 -10.02
N LYS A 94 33.85 5.29 -9.61
CA LYS A 94 34.74 4.53 -10.49
C LYS A 94 34.17 3.15 -10.74
N VAL A 95 34.09 2.75 -12.01
CA VAL A 95 33.64 1.41 -12.40
C VAL A 95 34.73 0.38 -12.03
N PRO A 96 34.44 -0.58 -11.15
CA PRO A 96 35.39 -1.62 -10.78
C PRO A 96 35.44 -2.72 -11.85
N HIS A 97 36.39 -3.64 -11.73
CA HIS A 97 36.34 -4.88 -12.50
C HIS A 97 35.15 -5.74 -12.04
N PHE A 98 34.27 -6.11 -12.97
CA PHE A 98 33.06 -6.88 -12.69
C PHE A 98 33.38 -8.37 -12.54
N VAL A 99 33.98 -8.74 -11.41
CA VAL A 99 34.25 -10.13 -11.05
C VAL A 99 33.21 -10.60 -10.01
N GLY A 100 32.64 -11.76 -10.22
CA GLY A 100 31.70 -12.38 -9.28
C GLY A 100 30.49 -11.48 -8.96
N GLY A 101 30.22 -11.29 -7.67
CA GLY A 101 29.10 -10.51 -7.14
C GLY A 101 29.25 -8.98 -7.28
N VAL A 102 30.46 -8.47 -7.54
CA VAL A 102 30.73 -7.01 -7.64
C VAL A 102 29.82 -6.32 -8.64
N ARG A 103 29.53 -6.96 -9.79
CA ARG A 103 28.61 -6.39 -10.80
C ARG A 103 27.21 -6.09 -10.25
N TYR A 104 26.68 -6.95 -9.38
CA TYR A 104 25.34 -6.77 -8.81
C TYR A 104 25.34 -5.70 -7.73
N GLU A 105 26.27 -5.78 -6.77
CA GLU A 105 26.33 -4.85 -5.64
C GLU A 105 26.69 -3.43 -6.09
N TRP A 106 27.72 -3.27 -6.92
CA TRP A 106 28.10 -1.94 -7.43
C TRP A 106 26.99 -1.32 -8.27
N SER A 107 26.36 -2.08 -9.17
CA SER A 107 25.24 -1.57 -9.97
C SER A 107 24.07 -1.15 -9.11
N HIS A 108 23.73 -1.94 -8.07
CA HIS A 108 22.67 -1.57 -7.11
C HIS A 108 23.01 -0.26 -6.40
N ARG A 109 24.24 -0.05 -5.95
CA ARG A 109 24.68 1.20 -5.31
C ARG A 109 24.55 2.40 -6.25
N MET A 110 24.90 2.25 -7.53
CA MET A 110 24.80 3.34 -8.52
C MET A 110 23.36 3.74 -8.79
N VAL A 111 22.47 2.78 -9.02
CA VAL A 111 21.04 3.09 -9.22
C VAL A 111 20.38 3.59 -7.93
N ALA A 112 20.84 3.15 -6.75
CA ALA A 112 20.38 3.67 -5.47
C ALA A 112 20.82 5.13 -5.25
N GLY A 113 22.07 5.49 -5.55
CA GLY A 113 22.55 6.86 -5.52
C GLY A 113 21.77 7.78 -6.48
N THR A 114 21.47 7.28 -7.68
CA THR A 114 20.60 7.99 -8.64
C THR A 114 19.20 8.22 -8.03
N LEU A 115 18.62 7.24 -7.36
CA LEU A 115 17.30 7.37 -6.70
C LEU A 115 17.32 8.42 -5.59
N VAL A 116 18.41 8.51 -4.80
CA VAL A 116 18.57 9.59 -3.79
C VAL A 116 18.51 10.96 -4.46
N THR A 117 19.22 11.15 -5.57
CA THR A 117 19.22 12.41 -6.33
C THR A 117 17.85 12.74 -6.92
N LEU A 118 17.16 11.74 -7.51
CA LEU A 118 15.79 11.92 -8.02
C LEU A 118 14.81 12.28 -6.89
N THR A 119 14.97 11.65 -5.72
CA THR A 119 14.11 11.92 -4.56
C THR A 119 14.35 13.32 -3.99
N LEU A 120 15.60 13.79 -3.95
CA LEU A 120 15.91 15.18 -3.61
C LEU A 120 15.26 16.14 -4.60
N ALA A 121 15.43 15.89 -5.90
CA ALA A 121 14.86 16.73 -6.94
C ALA A 121 13.33 16.82 -6.87
N ILE A 122 12.60 15.69 -6.70
CA ILE A 122 11.14 15.73 -6.55
C ILE A 122 10.72 16.40 -5.24
N ALA A 123 11.47 16.24 -4.15
CA ALA A 123 11.16 16.90 -2.89
C ALA A 123 11.30 18.42 -3.02
N LEU A 124 12.41 18.92 -3.57
CA LEU A 124 12.62 20.34 -3.81
C LEU A 124 11.58 20.90 -4.78
N TRP A 125 11.28 20.21 -5.88
CA TRP A 125 10.26 20.64 -6.82
C TRP A 125 8.89 20.73 -6.16
N THR A 126 8.50 19.71 -5.39
CA THR A 126 7.23 19.72 -4.63
C THR A 126 7.17 20.89 -3.63
N LEU A 127 8.28 21.21 -2.93
CA LEU A 127 8.34 22.35 -2.02
C LEU A 127 8.11 23.69 -2.74
N LEU A 128 8.55 23.82 -3.98
CA LEU A 128 8.46 25.05 -4.77
C LEU A 128 7.08 25.25 -5.41
N VAL A 129 6.48 24.17 -5.97
CA VAL A 129 5.26 24.31 -6.79
C VAL A 129 3.97 23.91 -6.07
N GLU A 130 4.04 23.08 -5.02
CA GLU A 130 2.87 22.54 -4.36
C GLU A 130 2.38 23.46 -3.24
N LYS A 131 1.07 23.70 -3.19
CA LYS A 131 0.44 24.55 -2.16
C LYS A 131 -0.10 23.74 -0.97
N ARG A 132 -0.34 22.44 -1.16
CA ARG A 132 -0.81 21.53 -0.11
C ARG A 132 0.30 21.22 0.86
N ARG A 133 0.27 21.78 2.07
CA ARG A 133 1.32 21.64 3.10
C ARG A 133 1.63 20.18 3.42
N TRP A 134 0.61 19.35 3.54
CA TRP A 134 0.77 17.94 3.86
C TRP A 134 1.56 17.17 2.77
N LEU A 135 1.35 17.51 1.47
CA LEU A 135 2.10 16.87 0.37
C LEU A 135 3.56 17.33 0.32
N ARG A 136 3.83 18.59 0.68
CA ARG A 136 5.20 19.10 0.87
C ARG A 136 5.94 18.31 1.96
N TRP A 137 5.29 18.10 3.11
CA TRP A 137 5.86 17.30 4.19
C TRP A 137 6.01 15.83 3.82
N LEU A 138 5.10 15.27 3.03
CA LEU A 138 5.24 13.89 2.51
C LEU A 138 6.48 13.78 1.60
N ALA A 139 6.74 14.76 0.75
CA ALA A 139 7.92 14.77 -0.12
C ALA A 139 9.23 14.92 0.67
N VAL A 140 9.25 15.76 1.73
CA VAL A 140 10.37 15.82 2.68
C VAL A 140 10.56 14.48 3.39
N GLY A 141 9.46 13.86 3.86
CA GLY A 141 9.47 12.53 4.48
C GLY A 141 10.03 11.46 3.55
N ALA A 142 9.69 11.50 2.25
CA ALA A 142 10.28 10.61 1.25
C ALA A 142 11.80 10.77 1.17
N PHE A 143 12.30 12.02 1.13
CA PHE A 143 13.73 12.27 1.11
C PHE A 143 14.44 11.78 2.37
N LEU A 144 13.88 12.05 3.56
CA LEU A 144 14.44 11.55 4.81
C LEU A 144 14.42 10.00 4.86
N THR A 145 13.38 9.39 4.32
CA THR A 145 13.27 7.92 4.27
C THR A 145 14.32 7.31 3.34
N VAL A 146 14.61 7.92 2.18
CA VAL A 146 15.66 7.41 1.28
C VAL A 146 17.07 7.59 1.85
N ILE A 147 17.30 8.64 2.65
CA ILE A 147 18.58 8.80 3.39
C ILE A 147 18.71 7.71 4.46
N ALA A 148 17.66 7.47 5.26
CA ALA A 148 17.66 6.38 6.24
C ALA A 148 17.88 5.02 5.55
N GLN A 149 17.28 4.81 4.37
CA GLN A 149 17.45 3.63 3.55
C GLN A 149 18.91 3.44 3.09
N ALA A 150 19.57 4.51 2.62
CA ALA A 150 20.97 4.47 2.24
C ALA A 150 21.88 4.13 3.43
N THR A 151 21.62 4.74 4.59
CA THR A 151 22.35 4.46 5.84
C THR A 151 22.18 2.99 6.28
N LEU A 152 20.95 2.45 6.25
CA LEU A 152 20.70 1.04 6.55
C LEU A 152 21.44 0.12 5.57
N GLY A 153 21.45 0.48 4.27
CA GLY A 153 22.23 -0.25 3.25
C GLY A 153 23.73 -0.26 3.55
N GLY A 154 24.29 0.87 3.98
CA GLY A 154 25.67 0.93 4.44
C GLY A 154 25.95 0.06 5.67
N LEU A 155 25.04 0.08 6.65
CA LEU A 155 25.14 -0.74 7.85
C LEU A 155 25.05 -2.24 7.55
N THR A 156 24.33 -2.67 6.50
CA THR A 156 24.33 -4.09 6.09
C THR A 156 25.71 -4.54 5.66
N VAL A 157 26.49 -3.69 5.01
CA VAL A 157 27.86 -4.01 4.57
C VAL A 157 28.83 -3.93 5.75
N LEU A 158 28.85 -2.82 6.49
CA LEU A 158 29.81 -2.56 7.57
C LEU A 158 29.68 -3.53 8.75
N LEU A 159 28.48 -4.10 8.96
CA LEU A 159 28.18 -5.04 10.04
C LEU A 159 28.02 -6.49 9.55
N PHE A 160 28.44 -6.80 8.32
CA PHE A 160 28.41 -8.15 7.76
C PHE A 160 27.00 -8.79 7.71
N GLN A 161 26.01 -8.02 7.26
CA GLN A 161 24.62 -8.43 6.98
C GLN A 161 23.84 -9.03 8.17
N PRO A 162 23.75 -8.36 9.32
CA PRO A 162 22.90 -8.86 10.40
C PRO A 162 21.45 -9.00 9.91
N PRO A 163 20.75 -10.11 10.21
CA PRO A 163 19.40 -10.39 9.70
C PRO A 163 18.40 -9.28 9.96
N TRP A 164 18.44 -8.68 11.14
CA TRP A 164 17.52 -7.62 11.53
C TRP A 164 17.79 -6.28 10.81
N ILE A 165 19.07 -5.90 10.55
CA ILE A 165 19.41 -4.70 9.77
C ILE A 165 19.02 -4.90 8.30
N SER A 166 19.36 -6.06 7.72
CA SER A 166 19.02 -6.40 6.34
C SER A 166 17.51 -6.44 6.12
N THR A 167 16.74 -6.97 7.09
CA THR A 167 15.29 -6.95 7.07
C THR A 167 14.73 -5.53 7.21
N ALA A 168 15.29 -4.70 8.10
CA ALA A 168 14.92 -3.30 8.24
C ALA A 168 15.18 -2.51 6.94
N HIS A 169 16.34 -2.71 6.31
CA HIS A 169 16.68 -2.14 5.02
C HIS A 169 15.64 -2.51 3.95
N ALA A 170 15.28 -3.79 3.82
CA ALA A 170 14.25 -4.24 2.89
C ALA A 170 12.86 -3.65 3.21
N THR A 171 12.49 -3.52 4.48
CA THR A 171 11.20 -2.99 4.93
C THR A 171 11.09 -1.49 4.65
N VAL A 172 12.13 -0.72 4.96
CA VAL A 172 12.18 0.73 4.69
C VAL A 172 12.19 1.00 3.19
N ALA A 173 12.85 0.17 2.37
CA ALA A 173 12.81 0.29 0.91
C ALA A 173 11.39 0.20 0.34
N GLN A 174 10.60 -0.78 0.80
CA GLN A 174 9.21 -0.93 0.35
C GLN A 174 8.30 0.16 0.92
N THR A 175 8.55 0.64 2.14
CA THR A 175 7.87 1.82 2.70
C THR A 175 8.15 3.07 1.86
N PHE A 176 9.41 3.31 1.50
CA PHE A 176 9.78 4.40 0.59
C PHE A 176 9.06 4.29 -0.76
N PHE A 177 8.99 3.09 -1.33
CA PHE A 177 8.26 2.87 -2.58
C PHE A 177 6.77 3.20 -2.46
N CYS A 178 6.12 2.81 -1.35
CA CYS A 178 4.74 3.19 -1.06
C CYS A 178 4.56 4.72 -0.96
N ILE A 179 5.51 5.43 -0.34
CA ILE A 179 5.49 6.91 -0.27
C ILE A 179 5.64 7.51 -1.67
N ALA A 180 6.58 7.03 -2.49
CA ALA A 180 6.80 7.52 -3.85
C ALA A 180 5.56 7.30 -4.74
N VAL A 181 4.93 6.12 -4.67
CA VAL A 181 3.66 5.83 -5.37
C VAL A 181 2.53 6.73 -4.86
N SER A 182 2.48 7.01 -3.56
CA SER A 182 1.49 7.93 -2.99
C SER A 182 1.68 9.37 -3.49
N ILE A 183 2.92 9.85 -3.61
CA ILE A 183 3.21 11.17 -4.20
C ILE A 183 2.76 11.21 -5.67
N ALA A 184 3.05 10.16 -6.45
CA ALA A 184 2.58 10.04 -7.82
C ALA A 184 1.04 10.05 -7.89
N LEU A 185 0.34 9.34 -7.01
CA LEU A 185 -1.12 9.36 -6.92
C LEU A 185 -1.65 10.78 -6.61
N PHE A 186 -1.09 11.45 -5.59
CA PHE A 186 -1.56 12.76 -5.13
C PHE A 186 -1.27 13.91 -6.10
N THR A 187 -0.28 13.76 -6.97
CA THR A 187 0.03 14.71 -8.05
C THR A 187 -0.74 14.41 -9.33
N GLY A 188 -1.42 13.27 -9.42
CA GLY A 188 -2.16 12.81 -10.60
C GLY A 188 -3.38 13.68 -10.92
N ARG A 189 -3.71 13.79 -12.23
CA ARG A 189 -4.80 14.62 -12.72
C ARG A 189 -6.15 14.30 -12.06
N LYS A 190 -6.51 13.02 -11.98
CA LYS A 190 -7.75 12.58 -11.36
C LYS A 190 -7.84 12.97 -9.87
N TRP A 191 -6.70 12.91 -9.17
CA TRP A 191 -6.67 13.33 -7.77
C TRP A 191 -6.85 14.85 -7.58
N VAL A 192 -6.24 15.65 -8.47
CA VAL A 192 -6.20 17.11 -8.36
C VAL A 192 -7.46 17.77 -8.88
N GLU A 193 -8.01 17.31 -10.01
CA GLU A 193 -9.09 17.98 -10.74
C GLU A 193 -10.47 17.35 -10.51
N GLU A 194 -10.53 16.02 -10.26
CA GLU A 194 -11.83 15.35 -10.13
C GLU A 194 -12.34 15.36 -8.69
N GLN A 195 -13.63 15.67 -8.55
CA GLN A 195 -14.32 15.54 -7.26
C GLN A 195 -14.53 14.05 -6.92
N PRO A 196 -14.32 13.64 -5.66
CA PRO A 196 -14.55 12.26 -5.28
C PRO A 196 -16.02 11.89 -5.39
N ARG A 197 -16.32 10.76 -6.02
CA ARG A 197 -17.61 10.10 -5.90
C ARG A 197 -17.67 9.46 -4.52
N VAL A 198 -18.60 9.90 -3.67
CA VAL A 198 -18.68 9.43 -2.27
C VAL A 198 -19.84 8.46 -2.11
N GLU A 199 -19.58 7.29 -1.53
CA GLU A 199 -20.55 6.30 -1.12
C GLU A 199 -20.25 5.84 0.31
N PHE A 200 -21.22 5.91 1.22
CA PHE A 200 -21.01 5.56 2.63
C PHE A 200 -20.98 4.05 2.87
N ASP A 201 -19.98 3.60 3.61
CA ASP A 201 -19.89 2.19 4.02
C ASP A 201 -20.66 1.96 5.33
N THR A 202 -21.76 1.22 5.23
CA THR A 202 -22.59 0.80 6.37
C THR A 202 -22.24 -0.61 6.88
N ARG A 203 -21.35 -1.31 6.18
CA ARG A 203 -20.99 -2.70 6.50
C ARG A 203 -19.94 -2.78 7.60
N ARG A 204 -19.91 -3.93 8.28
CA ARG A 204 -18.92 -4.23 9.32
C ARG A 204 -18.18 -5.54 8.99
N PRO A 205 -16.85 -5.57 9.12
CA PRO A 205 -15.94 -4.44 9.32
C PRO A 205 -16.00 -3.49 8.13
N ALA A 206 -15.71 -2.19 8.33
CA ALA A 206 -15.69 -1.21 7.23
C ALA A 206 -14.60 -1.55 6.20
N LEU A 207 -14.81 -1.22 4.90
CA LEU A 207 -13.83 -1.49 3.86
C LEU A 207 -12.49 -0.80 4.17
N PHE A 208 -12.53 0.41 4.73
CA PHE A 208 -11.31 1.10 5.17
C PHE A 208 -10.54 0.30 6.24
N THR A 209 -11.24 -0.28 7.22
CA THR A 209 -10.62 -1.15 8.23
C THR A 209 -9.98 -2.39 7.59
N LEU A 210 -10.63 -3.00 6.59
CA LEU A 210 -10.07 -4.13 5.85
C LEU A 210 -8.81 -3.75 5.08
N THR A 211 -8.76 -2.55 4.47
CA THR A 211 -7.54 -2.09 3.77
C THR A 211 -6.38 -1.85 4.75
N LEU A 212 -6.65 -1.28 5.92
CA LEU A 212 -5.62 -1.12 6.96
C LEU A 212 -5.13 -2.47 7.49
N LEU A 213 -6.04 -3.43 7.72
CA LEU A 213 -5.66 -4.79 8.10
C LEU A 213 -4.82 -5.46 7.01
N SER A 214 -5.18 -5.27 5.72
CA SER A 214 -4.40 -5.78 4.59
C SER A 214 -2.98 -5.23 4.57
N ILE A 215 -2.80 -3.93 4.81
CA ILE A 215 -1.47 -3.30 4.93
C ILE A 215 -0.70 -3.89 6.10
N PHE A 216 -1.34 -4.04 7.27
CA PHE A 216 -0.70 -4.58 8.47
C PHE A 216 -0.19 -6.01 8.25
N VAL A 217 -1.04 -6.92 7.74
CA VAL A 217 -0.61 -8.31 7.52
C VAL A 217 0.45 -8.42 6.42
N LEU A 218 0.46 -7.50 5.43
CA LEU A 218 1.54 -7.42 4.43
C LEU A 218 2.86 -6.96 5.03
N TYR A 219 2.87 -6.01 5.97
CA TYR A 219 4.10 -5.63 6.68
C TYR A 219 4.63 -6.78 7.54
N VAL A 220 3.76 -7.51 8.23
CA VAL A 220 4.15 -8.74 8.96
C VAL A 220 4.76 -9.74 7.97
N GLN A 221 4.12 -9.96 6.81
CA GLN A 221 4.62 -10.87 5.77
C GLN A 221 6.00 -10.44 5.24
N LEU A 222 6.21 -9.15 5.03
CA LEU A 222 7.47 -8.59 4.57
C LEU A 222 8.59 -8.81 5.59
N ILE A 223 8.34 -8.55 6.87
CA ILE A 223 9.31 -8.75 7.95
C ILE A 223 9.67 -10.23 8.10
N LEU A 224 8.66 -11.12 8.14
CA LEU A 224 8.89 -12.56 8.23
C LEU A 224 9.68 -13.09 7.01
N GLY A 225 9.35 -12.60 5.80
CA GLY A 225 10.08 -12.93 4.58
C GLY A 225 11.53 -12.42 4.59
N GLY A 226 11.75 -11.19 5.06
CA GLY A 226 13.09 -10.62 5.23
C GLY A 226 13.93 -11.39 6.25
N MET A 227 13.37 -11.69 7.41
CA MET A 227 14.04 -12.49 8.44
C MET A 227 14.42 -13.91 7.92
N PHE A 228 13.49 -14.56 7.21
CA PHE A 228 13.80 -15.84 6.55
C PHE A 228 14.91 -15.67 5.50
N ARG A 229 14.79 -14.64 4.64
CA ARG A 229 15.72 -14.38 3.54
C ARG A 229 17.17 -14.16 4.02
N HIS A 230 17.34 -13.51 5.16
CA HIS A 230 18.62 -13.15 5.75
C HIS A 230 19.04 -14.11 6.89
N HIS A 231 18.50 -15.35 6.90
CA HIS A 231 18.87 -16.41 7.83
C HIS A 231 18.60 -16.13 9.32
N GLY A 232 17.76 -15.13 9.63
CA GLY A 232 17.35 -14.82 11.01
C GLY A 232 16.19 -15.67 11.52
N MET A 233 15.49 -16.41 10.63
CA MET A 233 14.30 -17.19 10.97
C MET A 233 14.12 -18.36 9.99
N SER A 234 13.41 -19.40 10.41
CA SER A 234 12.97 -20.48 9.51
C SER A 234 11.86 -20.03 8.55
N TRP A 235 11.59 -20.78 7.50
CA TRP A 235 10.66 -20.44 6.42
C TRP A 235 9.17 -20.53 6.81
N TRP A 236 8.82 -21.40 7.78
CA TRP A 236 7.41 -21.73 8.07
C TRP A 236 6.56 -20.56 8.61
N PRO A 237 7.06 -19.59 9.42
CA PRO A 237 6.23 -18.44 9.85
C PRO A 237 5.80 -17.57 8.66
N HIS A 238 6.70 -17.38 7.69
CA HIS A 238 6.39 -16.64 6.46
C HIS A 238 5.30 -17.33 5.63
N VAL A 239 5.37 -18.67 5.49
CA VAL A 239 4.39 -19.47 4.75
C VAL A 239 3.04 -19.49 5.48
N LEU A 240 3.04 -19.64 6.80
CA LEU A 240 1.81 -19.62 7.59
C LEU A 240 1.11 -18.26 7.49
N ASN A 241 1.85 -17.15 7.62
CA ASN A 241 1.27 -15.82 7.48
C ASN A 241 0.79 -15.54 6.04
N ALA A 242 1.38 -16.17 5.01
CA ALA A 242 0.92 -16.03 3.63
C ALA A 242 -0.55 -16.49 3.44
N VAL A 243 -1.01 -17.48 4.20
CA VAL A 243 -2.42 -17.92 4.21
C VAL A 243 -3.33 -16.82 4.75
N ILE A 244 -2.91 -16.15 5.84
CA ILE A 244 -3.65 -15.02 6.43
C ILE A 244 -3.71 -13.85 5.44
N VAL A 245 -2.57 -13.53 4.82
CA VAL A 245 -2.47 -12.48 3.78
C VAL A 245 -3.41 -12.80 2.61
N ALA A 246 -3.37 -14.05 2.09
CA ALA A 246 -4.23 -14.45 0.98
C ALA A 246 -5.72 -14.28 1.32
N PHE A 247 -6.15 -14.69 2.51
CA PHE A 247 -7.54 -14.56 2.94
C PHE A 247 -7.94 -13.08 3.10
N VAL A 248 -7.16 -12.27 3.84
CA VAL A 248 -7.50 -10.87 4.14
C VAL A 248 -7.52 -10.02 2.87
N LEU A 249 -6.53 -10.17 2.00
CA LEU A 249 -6.47 -9.39 0.75
C LEU A 249 -7.55 -9.82 -0.24
N ALA A 250 -7.81 -11.12 -0.39
CA ALA A 250 -8.89 -11.62 -1.24
C ALA A 250 -10.26 -11.10 -0.76
N TRP A 251 -10.53 -11.16 0.55
CA TRP A 251 -11.76 -10.60 1.14
C TRP A 251 -11.88 -9.11 0.86
N THR A 252 -10.80 -8.33 1.10
CA THR A 252 -10.77 -6.89 0.83
C THR A 252 -11.03 -6.58 -0.65
N ALA A 253 -10.33 -7.29 -1.57
CA ALA A 253 -10.46 -7.09 -3.01
C ALA A 253 -11.87 -7.44 -3.52
N ILE A 254 -12.36 -8.64 -3.18
CA ILE A 254 -13.69 -9.10 -3.61
C ILE A 254 -14.76 -8.13 -3.12
N ARG A 255 -14.66 -7.67 -1.88
CA ARG A 255 -15.61 -6.70 -1.33
C ARG A 255 -15.55 -5.36 -2.05
N ALA A 256 -14.36 -4.83 -2.34
CA ALA A 256 -14.18 -3.59 -3.07
C ALA A 256 -14.75 -3.69 -4.50
N ILE A 257 -14.50 -4.81 -5.19
CA ILE A 257 -14.94 -5.05 -6.56
C ILE A 257 -16.47 -5.26 -6.64
N SER A 258 -17.05 -6.04 -5.72
CA SER A 258 -18.47 -6.40 -5.80
C SER A 258 -19.41 -5.32 -5.28
N VAL A 259 -19.00 -4.61 -4.22
CA VAL A 259 -19.87 -3.62 -3.53
C VAL A 259 -19.73 -2.23 -4.14
N TYR A 260 -18.50 -1.83 -4.48
CA TYR A 260 -18.18 -0.49 -4.99
C TYR A 260 -17.78 -0.53 -6.47
N SER A 261 -18.45 -1.40 -7.24
CA SER A 261 -18.20 -1.63 -8.67
C SER A 261 -18.34 -0.39 -9.54
N ASN A 262 -19.13 0.58 -9.09
CA ASN A 262 -19.43 1.85 -9.75
C ASN A 262 -18.39 2.95 -9.42
N ILE A 263 -17.43 2.71 -8.52
CA ILE A 263 -16.34 3.64 -8.17
C ILE A 263 -15.03 3.10 -8.73
N ASP A 264 -14.69 3.48 -9.96
CA ASP A 264 -13.48 3.00 -10.64
C ASP A 264 -12.20 3.25 -9.85
N ALA A 265 -12.14 4.36 -9.11
CA ALA A 265 -11.00 4.69 -8.24
C ALA A 265 -10.76 3.65 -7.13
N VAL A 266 -11.79 2.90 -6.72
CA VAL A 266 -11.71 1.81 -5.73
C VAL A 266 -11.60 0.46 -6.42
N ARG A 267 -12.43 0.24 -7.45
CA ARG A 267 -12.52 -1.05 -8.15
C ARG A 267 -11.21 -1.41 -8.87
N GLN A 268 -10.60 -0.48 -9.63
CA GLN A 268 -9.39 -0.76 -10.41
C GLN A 268 -8.20 -1.21 -9.54
N PRO A 269 -7.78 -0.46 -8.49
CA PRO A 269 -6.70 -0.94 -7.63
C PRO A 269 -7.04 -2.24 -6.89
N ALA A 270 -8.32 -2.51 -6.60
CA ALA A 270 -8.72 -3.79 -6.01
C ALA A 270 -8.55 -4.97 -6.97
N ILE A 271 -8.86 -4.81 -8.27
CA ILE A 271 -8.60 -5.81 -9.30
C ILE A 271 -7.09 -6.05 -9.45
N VAL A 272 -6.30 -4.98 -9.53
CA VAL A 272 -4.83 -5.07 -9.62
C VAL A 272 -4.26 -5.77 -8.40
N MET A 273 -4.74 -5.43 -7.19
CA MET A 273 -4.31 -6.07 -5.94
C MET A 273 -4.61 -7.57 -5.95
N LEU A 274 -5.79 -7.99 -6.41
CA LEU A 274 -6.14 -9.41 -6.49
C LEU A 274 -5.28 -10.16 -7.53
N SER A 275 -5.02 -9.55 -8.68
CA SER A 275 -4.14 -10.12 -9.70
C SER A 275 -2.70 -10.27 -9.21
N LEU A 276 -2.18 -9.23 -8.54
CA LEU A 276 -0.85 -9.26 -7.93
C LEU A 276 -0.77 -10.29 -6.79
N LEU A 277 -1.83 -10.46 -6.00
CA LEU A 277 -1.89 -11.48 -4.95
C LEU A 277 -1.75 -12.89 -5.54
N ILE A 278 -2.49 -13.21 -6.60
CA ILE A 278 -2.40 -14.53 -7.27
C ILE A 278 -0.98 -14.74 -7.80
N THR A 279 -0.44 -13.75 -8.50
CA THR A 279 0.95 -13.80 -9.03
C THR A 279 1.96 -13.99 -7.90
N GLN A 280 1.79 -13.28 -6.78
CA GLN A 280 2.67 -13.35 -5.61
C GLN A 280 2.67 -14.73 -4.97
N LEU A 281 1.51 -15.38 -4.88
CA LEU A 281 1.40 -16.75 -4.35
C LEU A 281 2.08 -17.75 -5.27
N CYS A 282 1.89 -17.65 -6.58
CA CYS A 282 2.58 -18.49 -7.57
C CYS A 282 4.12 -18.31 -7.51
N LEU A 283 4.58 -17.05 -7.46
CA LEU A 283 6.02 -16.76 -7.34
C LEU A 283 6.59 -17.20 -5.99
N GLY A 284 5.82 -17.06 -4.90
CA GLY A 284 6.21 -17.55 -3.57
C GLY A 284 6.38 -19.07 -3.56
N PHE A 285 5.47 -19.79 -4.20
CA PHE A 285 5.57 -21.25 -4.36
C PHE A 285 6.79 -21.64 -5.24
N ALA A 286 7.00 -20.95 -6.37
CA ALA A 286 8.17 -21.16 -7.20
C ALA A 286 9.49 -20.88 -6.45
N ALA A 287 9.54 -19.78 -5.68
CA ALA A 287 10.70 -19.46 -4.84
C ALA A 287 10.93 -20.52 -3.74
N PHE A 288 9.85 -21.04 -3.14
CA PHE A 288 9.95 -22.14 -2.17
C PHE A 288 10.52 -23.42 -2.80
N LEU A 289 10.02 -23.80 -3.97
CA LEU A 289 10.52 -24.99 -4.67
C LEU A 289 12.00 -24.86 -5.03
N THR A 290 12.38 -23.73 -5.64
CA THR A 290 13.74 -23.53 -6.17
C THR A 290 14.77 -23.27 -5.08
N ARG A 291 14.38 -22.64 -3.94
CA ARG A 291 15.32 -22.31 -2.85
C ARG A 291 15.30 -23.32 -1.71
N VAL A 292 14.14 -23.82 -1.31
CA VAL A 292 13.99 -24.65 -0.10
C VAL A 292 13.92 -26.14 -0.43
N ALA A 293 13.11 -26.53 -1.44
CA ALA A 293 12.91 -27.93 -1.76
C ALA A 293 14.04 -28.50 -2.62
N TRP A 294 14.40 -27.84 -3.72
CA TRP A 294 15.39 -28.34 -4.70
C TRP A 294 16.75 -27.67 -4.58
N GLY A 295 16.81 -26.38 -4.23
CA GLY A 295 18.03 -25.58 -4.21
C GLY A 295 18.91 -25.74 -2.97
N ARG A 296 18.55 -26.62 -2.02
CA ARG A 296 19.28 -26.78 -0.74
C ARG A 296 20.73 -27.22 -0.90
N SER A 297 21.03 -27.96 -1.95
CA SER A 297 22.36 -28.53 -2.25
C SER A 297 23.11 -27.74 -3.33
N ALA A 298 22.53 -26.68 -3.88
CA ALA A 298 23.17 -25.87 -4.91
C ALA A 298 24.38 -25.11 -4.30
N VAL A 299 25.55 -25.29 -4.91
CA VAL A 299 26.81 -24.62 -4.49
C VAL A 299 26.77 -23.13 -4.84
N GLN A 300 26.00 -22.75 -5.86
CA GLN A 300 25.78 -21.34 -6.30
C GLN A 300 24.31 -21.13 -6.64
N PRO A 301 23.79 -19.88 -6.58
CA PRO A 301 22.41 -19.61 -6.94
C PRO A 301 22.12 -19.96 -8.40
N GLU A 302 21.19 -20.88 -8.61
CA GLU A 302 20.72 -21.23 -9.95
C GLU A 302 19.77 -20.16 -10.53
N LEU A 303 19.75 -20.00 -11.86
CA LEU A 303 18.93 -19.00 -12.54
C LEU A 303 17.43 -19.08 -12.16
N PRO A 304 16.77 -20.27 -12.10
CA PRO A 304 15.37 -20.35 -11.68
C PRO A 304 15.12 -19.83 -10.26
N MET A 305 16.06 -20.07 -9.33
CA MET A 305 15.97 -19.53 -7.98
C MET A 305 16.13 -18.00 -7.97
N VAL A 306 17.10 -17.46 -8.70
CA VAL A 306 17.32 -16.01 -8.80
C VAL A 306 16.10 -15.35 -9.38
N VAL A 307 15.56 -15.82 -10.51
CA VAL A 307 14.40 -15.25 -11.17
C VAL A 307 13.16 -15.30 -10.26
N SER A 308 12.83 -16.45 -9.69
CA SER A 308 11.63 -16.61 -8.86
C SER A 308 11.70 -15.74 -7.61
N THR A 309 12.83 -15.66 -6.92
CA THR A 309 12.99 -14.86 -5.70
C THR A 309 13.02 -13.36 -5.99
N VAL A 310 13.67 -12.89 -7.06
CA VAL A 310 13.67 -11.49 -7.47
C VAL A 310 12.29 -11.02 -7.87
N MET A 311 11.58 -11.80 -8.70
CA MET A 311 10.22 -11.48 -9.11
C MET A 311 9.24 -11.49 -7.93
N HIS A 312 9.41 -12.43 -6.98
CA HIS A 312 8.61 -12.47 -5.77
C HIS A 312 8.78 -11.18 -4.94
N VAL A 313 10.00 -10.66 -4.80
CA VAL A 313 10.25 -9.38 -4.11
C VAL A 313 9.63 -8.21 -4.85
N ALA A 314 9.82 -8.11 -6.17
CA ALA A 314 9.30 -7.01 -6.99
C ALA A 314 7.76 -6.97 -7.01
N VAL A 315 7.11 -8.13 -7.20
CA VAL A 315 5.65 -8.25 -7.17
C VAL A 315 5.10 -7.98 -5.77
N GLY A 316 5.80 -8.44 -4.72
CA GLY A 316 5.45 -8.13 -3.33
C GLY A 316 5.46 -6.64 -3.03
N ALA A 317 6.45 -5.90 -3.53
CA ALA A 317 6.50 -4.45 -3.41
C ALA A 317 5.32 -3.77 -4.14
N MET A 318 5.00 -4.21 -5.36
CA MET A 318 3.84 -3.70 -6.10
C MET A 318 2.51 -4.04 -5.39
N LEU A 319 2.39 -5.22 -4.81
CA LEU A 319 1.20 -5.63 -4.06
C LEU A 319 0.98 -4.72 -2.84
N LEU A 320 2.04 -4.46 -2.04
CA LEU A 320 1.96 -3.55 -0.90
C LEU A 320 1.59 -2.12 -1.34
N ALA A 321 2.26 -1.58 -2.36
CA ALA A 321 1.98 -0.24 -2.86
C ALA A 321 0.54 -0.11 -3.42
N THR A 322 0.05 -1.12 -4.15
CA THR A 322 -1.34 -1.15 -4.66
C THR A 322 -2.34 -1.22 -3.52
N THR A 323 -2.04 -1.96 -2.44
CA THR A 323 -2.90 -2.02 -1.25
C THR A 323 -2.96 -0.66 -0.55
N VAL A 324 -1.83 0.08 -0.47
CA VAL A 324 -1.79 1.46 0.04
C VAL A 324 -2.61 2.39 -0.85
N VAL A 325 -2.49 2.30 -2.18
CA VAL A 325 -3.32 3.06 -3.12
C VAL A 325 -4.80 2.78 -2.90
N LEU A 326 -5.18 1.50 -2.77
CA LEU A 326 -6.57 1.12 -2.48
C LEU A 326 -7.05 1.75 -1.16
N ALA A 327 -6.25 1.70 -0.10
CA ALA A 327 -6.60 2.30 1.19
C ALA A 327 -6.83 3.83 1.08
N ILE A 328 -5.97 4.54 0.34
CA ILE A 328 -6.09 5.97 0.09
C ILE A 328 -7.37 6.29 -0.71
N GLN A 329 -7.67 5.50 -1.73
CA GLN A 329 -8.87 5.66 -2.55
C GLN A 329 -10.15 5.34 -1.76
N VAL A 330 -10.13 4.28 -0.94
CA VAL A 330 -11.24 3.94 -0.04
C VAL A 330 -11.47 5.07 0.98
N TRP A 331 -10.42 5.60 1.59
CA TRP A 331 -10.53 6.74 2.50
C TRP A 331 -11.17 7.97 1.82
N ARG A 332 -10.85 8.23 0.56
CA ARG A 332 -11.37 9.36 -0.21
C ARG A 332 -12.82 9.18 -0.66
N HIS A 333 -13.21 7.96 -1.05
CA HIS A 333 -14.46 7.68 -1.76
C HIS A 333 -15.50 6.93 -0.93
N VAL A 334 -15.07 6.22 0.14
CA VAL A 334 -15.91 5.30 0.90
C VAL A 334 -15.81 5.58 2.40
N PRO A 335 -16.27 6.76 2.87
CA PRO A 335 -16.27 7.08 4.29
C PRO A 335 -17.22 6.18 5.06
N VAL A 336 -16.85 5.86 6.31
CA VAL A 336 -17.66 5.06 7.22
C VAL A 336 -18.89 5.84 7.66
N ALA A 337 -20.08 5.26 7.56
CA ALA A 337 -21.29 5.84 8.14
C ALA A 337 -21.25 5.69 9.67
N PHE A 338 -21.43 6.78 10.40
CA PHE A 338 -21.63 6.76 11.84
C PHE A 338 -23.13 6.79 12.12
N GLU A 339 -23.65 5.79 12.85
CA GLU A 339 -24.97 5.87 13.48
C GLU A 339 -24.87 6.81 14.69
N GLU A 340 -25.50 7.96 14.59
CA GLU A 340 -25.72 8.82 15.76
C GLU A 340 -26.73 8.12 16.68
N ARG A 341 -26.28 7.60 17.82
CA ARG A 341 -27.17 7.10 18.87
C ARG A 341 -27.96 8.29 19.39
N VAL A 342 -29.20 8.46 18.93
CA VAL A 342 -30.13 9.38 19.56
C VAL A 342 -30.37 8.89 20.98
N PRO A 343 -30.10 9.68 22.04
CA PRO A 343 -30.40 9.31 23.41
C PRO A 343 -31.92 9.00 23.53
N GLN A 344 -32.26 7.88 24.17
CA GLN A 344 -33.66 7.44 24.36
C GLN A 344 -34.50 8.37 25.25
N ALA A 345 -33.93 9.47 25.75
CA ALA A 345 -34.56 10.40 26.68
C ALA A 345 -35.76 11.21 26.12
N GLU A 346 -35.99 11.24 24.80
CA GLU A 346 -37.09 12.02 24.22
C GLU A 346 -38.36 11.19 23.89
N ARG A 347 -38.41 9.92 24.26
CA ARG A 347 -39.63 9.09 24.03
C ARG A 347 -40.64 9.11 25.16
N GLY A 348 -40.38 9.86 26.20
CA GLY A 348 -41.16 9.83 27.46
C GLY A 348 -42.13 10.98 27.69
N VAL A 349 -42.26 11.99 26.80
CA VAL A 349 -43.17 13.11 27.04
C VAL A 349 -44.05 13.33 25.82
N SER A 350 -45.04 12.47 25.66
CA SER A 350 -46.29 12.77 24.93
C SER A 350 -47.31 11.67 25.15
N ALA A 351 -47.79 11.57 26.38
CA ALA A 351 -49.07 10.92 26.72
C ALA A 351 -49.46 11.41 28.11
N ALA A 352 -50.04 12.58 28.23
CA ALA A 352 -50.95 13.04 29.28
C ALA A 352 -51.95 13.99 28.69
#